data_ceeffe691a23dce6179e23238fd34ce3
#
_entry.id   ceeffe691a23dce6179e23238fd34ce3
#
_cell.length_a   1.000
_cell.length_b   1.000
_cell.length_c   1.000
_cell.angle_alpha   90.00
_cell.angle_beta   90.00
_cell.angle_gamma   90.00
#
_symmetry.space_group_name_H-M   'P 1'
#
loop_
_entity.id
_entity.type
_entity.pdbx_description
1 polymer ?
#
loop_
_entity_poly.entity_id
_entity_poly.type
_entity_poly.pdbx_seq_one_letter_code
_entity_poly.pdbx_strand_id
1 'polypeptide(L)'
;IVEYNPKTGWAYAVNGQTGKLAAIPLKTMESKDTVDLLDANDIDIKSLVEAADTSFQYGDMTSVTISEDGTRLAVSLQAENYAADGRIALFTCNADGTLSLEKIYETGVQPDMITFTPDGSKLLTADEGEPREGYSKGSTDPQGTVTIVDLASDTVTKADFTAYDSEAN
;
A
#
# COMPACT_ATOMS: atom_id res chain seq x y z
N ILE A 1 -10.25 2.02 2.79
CA ILE A 1 -10.11 1.82 1.32
C ILE A 1 -10.47 0.39 0.99
N VAL A 2 -11.15 0.19 -0.14
CA VAL A 2 -11.57 -1.13 -0.67
C VAL A 2 -11.36 -1.17 -2.18
N GLU A 3 -10.84 -2.29 -2.68
CA GLU A 3 -10.66 -2.55 -4.10
C GLU A 3 -11.35 -3.86 -4.50
N TYR A 4 -11.95 -3.89 -5.67
CA TYR A 4 -12.61 -5.08 -6.22
C TYR A 4 -11.83 -5.63 -7.41
N ASN A 5 -11.53 -6.92 -7.38
CA ASN A 5 -10.88 -7.63 -8.47
C ASN A 5 -11.93 -8.32 -9.36
N PRO A 6 -12.26 -7.76 -10.53
CA PRO A 6 -13.29 -8.33 -11.40
C PRO A 6 -12.88 -9.69 -12.01
N LYS A 7 -11.58 -9.98 -12.10
CA LYS A 7 -11.06 -11.23 -12.63
C LYS A 7 -11.30 -12.41 -11.69
N THR A 8 -11.08 -12.20 -10.40
CA THR A 8 -11.22 -13.25 -9.39
C THR A 8 -12.57 -13.20 -8.68
N GLY A 9 -13.23 -12.04 -8.64
CA GLY A 9 -14.50 -11.82 -7.96
C GLY A 9 -14.35 -11.57 -6.45
N TRP A 10 -13.15 -11.21 -6.00
CA TRP A 10 -12.84 -10.87 -4.61
C TRP A 10 -12.71 -9.36 -4.43
N ALA A 11 -13.19 -8.85 -3.30
CA ALA A 11 -12.89 -7.50 -2.85
C ALA A 11 -11.89 -7.56 -1.70
N TYR A 12 -11.03 -6.54 -1.62
CA TYR A 12 -10.00 -6.42 -0.59
C TYR A 12 -10.18 -5.11 0.15
N ALA A 13 -10.33 -5.19 1.49
CA ALA A 13 -10.54 -4.02 2.34
C ALA A 13 -9.40 -3.87 3.34
N VAL A 14 -8.85 -2.65 3.43
CA VAL A 14 -7.77 -2.32 4.36
C VAL A 14 -8.30 -2.29 5.80
N ASN A 15 -7.63 -2.99 6.70
CA ASN A 15 -7.76 -2.84 8.14
C ASN A 15 -6.38 -2.53 8.74
N GLY A 16 -5.99 -1.25 8.63
CA GLY A 16 -4.65 -0.77 9.01
C GLY A 16 -4.32 -1.05 10.47
N GLN A 17 -5.25 -0.83 11.39
CA GLN A 17 -5.02 -1.04 12.83
C GLN A 17 -4.61 -2.45 13.20
N THR A 18 -5.09 -3.46 12.46
CA THR A 18 -4.76 -4.86 12.73
C THR A 18 -3.62 -5.39 11.87
N GLY A 19 -3.18 -4.62 10.86
CA GLY A 19 -2.20 -5.06 9.86
C GLY A 19 -2.74 -6.12 8.91
N LYS A 20 -4.06 -6.22 8.79
CA LYS A 20 -4.73 -7.24 7.97
C LYS A 20 -5.47 -6.63 6.79
N LEU A 21 -5.52 -7.38 5.70
CA LEU A 21 -6.32 -7.10 4.53
C LEU A 21 -7.44 -8.12 4.48
N ALA A 22 -8.70 -7.67 4.61
CA ALA A 22 -9.85 -8.56 4.52
C ALA A 22 -10.12 -8.90 3.05
N ALA A 23 -10.17 -10.20 2.71
CA ALA A 23 -10.56 -10.69 1.39
C ALA A 23 -11.99 -11.22 1.42
N ILE A 24 -12.88 -10.64 0.60
CA ILE A 24 -14.33 -10.85 0.63
C ILE A 24 -14.79 -11.47 -0.70
N PRO A 25 -15.42 -12.66 -0.73
CA PRO A 25 -15.79 -13.37 -1.96
C PRO A 25 -17.10 -12.82 -2.57
N LEU A 26 -17.09 -11.62 -3.18
CA LEU A 26 -18.29 -10.99 -3.73
C LEU A 26 -18.91 -11.77 -4.91
N LYS A 27 -18.13 -12.56 -5.65
CA LYS A 27 -18.60 -13.34 -6.79
C LYS A 27 -19.68 -14.37 -6.44
N THR A 28 -19.66 -14.88 -5.20
CA THR A 28 -20.60 -15.90 -4.72
C THR A 28 -21.80 -15.30 -4.00
N MET A 29 -21.85 -13.99 -3.83
CA MET A 29 -22.93 -13.30 -3.14
C MET A 29 -24.10 -13.00 -4.07
N GLU A 30 -25.30 -13.28 -3.61
CA GLU A 30 -26.53 -12.79 -4.24
C GLU A 30 -26.92 -11.43 -3.65
N SER A 31 -27.66 -10.62 -4.41
CA SER A 31 -28.01 -9.23 -4.06
C SER A 31 -28.80 -9.07 -2.74
N LYS A 32 -29.35 -10.14 -2.21
CA LYS A 32 -30.10 -10.19 -0.92
C LYS A 32 -29.26 -10.68 0.27
N ASP A 33 -28.04 -11.14 0.02
CA ASP A 33 -27.18 -11.68 1.07
C ASP A 33 -26.56 -10.55 1.87
N THR A 34 -26.50 -10.71 3.18
CA THR A 34 -25.60 -9.92 4.02
C THR A 34 -24.22 -10.51 3.93
N VAL A 35 -23.18 -9.65 3.86
CA VAL A 35 -21.80 -10.11 3.98
C VAL A 35 -21.66 -10.78 5.35
N ASP A 36 -21.53 -12.09 5.38
CA ASP A 36 -21.07 -12.75 6.58
C ASP A 36 -19.56 -12.54 6.67
N LEU A 37 -19.12 -11.69 7.60
CA LEU A 37 -17.70 -11.42 7.84
C LEU A 37 -16.94 -12.68 8.25
N LEU A 38 -17.65 -13.77 8.63
CA LEU A 38 -17.04 -15.07 8.90
C LEU A 38 -16.51 -15.76 7.64
N ASP A 39 -17.00 -15.39 6.45
CA ASP A 39 -16.49 -15.87 5.16
C ASP A 39 -15.34 -15.02 4.61
N ALA A 40 -15.01 -13.90 5.26
CA ALA A 40 -13.86 -13.08 4.89
C ALA A 40 -12.56 -13.76 5.34
N ASN A 41 -11.64 -13.94 4.41
CA ASN A 41 -10.29 -14.39 4.74
C ASN A 41 -9.43 -13.16 5.12
N ASP A 42 -8.98 -13.11 6.35
CA ASP A 42 -8.02 -12.11 6.81
C ASP A 42 -6.61 -12.51 6.35
N ILE A 43 -5.99 -11.67 5.53
CA ILE A 43 -4.60 -11.83 5.10
C ILE A 43 -3.72 -10.97 6.01
N ASP A 44 -2.85 -11.58 6.78
CA ASP A 44 -1.95 -10.90 7.72
C ASP A 44 -0.75 -10.29 6.99
N ILE A 45 -0.98 -9.08 6.42
CA ILE A 45 0.04 -8.33 5.65
C ILE A 45 1.22 -7.96 6.55
N LYS A 46 0.95 -7.52 7.79
CA LYS A 46 2.00 -7.17 8.76
C LYS A 46 3.01 -8.31 8.92
N SER A 47 2.52 -9.49 9.29
CA SER A 47 3.41 -10.64 9.51
C SER A 47 4.16 -11.07 8.25
N LEU A 48 3.51 -11.01 7.07
CA LEU A 48 4.16 -11.35 5.80
C LEU A 48 5.31 -10.39 5.47
N VAL A 49 5.09 -9.09 5.65
CA VAL A 49 6.07 -8.06 5.31
C VAL A 49 7.23 -8.06 6.30
N GLU A 50 6.97 -8.09 7.62
CA GLU A 50 8.02 -8.12 8.66
C GLU A 50 8.87 -9.40 8.60
N ALA A 51 8.29 -10.52 8.15
CA ALA A 51 9.05 -11.75 7.93
C ALA A 51 9.98 -11.67 6.69
N ALA A 52 9.57 -10.94 5.65
CA ALA A 52 10.32 -10.81 4.40
C ALA A 52 11.33 -9.64 4.44
N ASP A 53 11.02 -8.56 5.18
CA ASP A 53 11.90 -7.41 5.42
C ASP A 53 12.05 -7.17 6.93
N THR A 54 13.07 -7.75 7.53
CA THR A 54 13.35 -7.67 8.98
C THR A 54 13.85 -6.29 9.42
N SER A 55 14.13 -5.38 8.49
CA SER A 55 14.51 -4.00 8.78
C SER A 55 13.30 -3.08 8.93
N PHE A 56 12.11 -3.52 8.47
CA PHE A 56 10.87 -2.76 8.52
C PHE A 56 10.05 -3.15 9.76
N GLN A 57 9.54 -2.14 10.45
CA GLN A 57 8.55 -2.28 11.52
C GLN A 57 7.24 -1.66 11.06
N TYR A 58 6.21 -2.48 11.00
CA TYR A 58 4.88 -2.09 10.53
C TYR A 58 4.21 -1.08 11.46
N GLY A 59 3.79 0.06 10.93
CA GLY A 59 2.98 1.07 11.61
C GLY A 59 1.52 1.02 11.20
N ASP A 60 1.23 1.27 9.92
CA ASP A 60 -0.13 1.27 9.37
C ASP A 60 -0.15 0.83 7.90
N MET A 61 -1.30 0.31 7.44
CA MET A 61 -1.59 0.03 6.04
C MET A 61 -2.64 1.04 5.56
N THR A 62 -2.27 1.90 4.64
CA THR A 62 -3.05 3.08 4.27
C THR A 62 -3.88 2.88 3.03
N SER A 63 -3.38 2.15 2.03
CA SER A 63 -4.07 2.00 0.75
C SER A 63 -3.82 0.64 0.10
N VAL A 64 -4.70 0.30 -0.84
CA VAL A 64 -4.63 -0.91 -1.66
C VAL A 64 -5.00 -0.57 -3.09
N THR A 65 -4.37 -1.21 -4.07
CA THR A 65 -4.69 -1.08 -5.50
C THR A 65 -4.54 -2.42 -6.21
N ILE A 66 -5.29 -2.60 -7.30
CA ILE A 66 -5.25 -3.81 -8.13
C ILE A 66 -4.88 -3.40 -9.56
N SER A 67 -4.00 -4.17 -10.22
CA SER A 67 -3.67 -3.97 -11.62
C SER A 67 -4.90 -4.15 -12.52
N GLU A 68 -4.97 -3.43 -13.65
CA GLU A 68 -6.12 -3.47 -14.56
C GLU A 68 -6.44 -4.91 -15.04
N ASP A 69 -5.42 -5.72 -15.24
CA ASP A 69 -5.57 -7.13 -15.61
C ASP A 69 -5.98 -8.06 -14.45
N GLY A 70 -6.10 -7.53 -13.24
CA GLY A 70 -6.48 -8.26 -12.02
C GLY A 70 -5.49 -9.33 -11.56
N THR A 71 -4.25 -9.31 -12.08
CA THR A 71 -3.24 -10.32 -11.71
C THR A 71 -2.47 -9.97 -10.45
N ARG A 72 -2.32 -8.67 -10.17
CA ARG A 72 -1.51 -8.15 -9.07
C ARG A 72 -2.31 -7.23 -8.17
N LEU A 73 -1.91 -7.22 -6.90
CA LEU A 73 -2.40 -6.30 -5.87
C LEU A 73 -1.18 -5.70 -5.18
N ALA A 74 -1.26 -4.41 -4.85
CA ALA A 74 -0.24 -3.77 -4.06
C ALA A 74 -0.86 -2.99 -2.89
N VAL A 75 -0.15 -2.91 -1.77
CA VAL A 75 -0.53 -2.11 -0.59
C VAL A 75 0.57 -1.15 -0.22
N SER A 76 0.20 0.03 0.31
CA SER A 76 1.11 1.00 0.92
C SER A 76 1.14 0.84 2.43
N LEU A 77 2.34 0.86 3.02
CA LEU A 77 2.60 0.60 4.42
C LEU A 77 3.46 1.71 5.02
N GLN A 78 2.96 2.35 6.07
CA GLN A 78 3.74 3.29 6.87
C GLN A 78 4.55 2.53 7.91
N ALA A 79 5.75 3.03 8.20
CA ALA A 79 6.57 2.51 9.28
C ALA A 79 6.01 2.91 10.66
N GLU A 80 6.31 2.11 11.70
CA GLU A 80 5.99 2.43 13.09
C GLU A 80 6.63 3.76 13.52
N ASN A 81 7.89 3.98 13.14
CA ASN A 81 8.53 5.29 13.26
C ASN A 81 8.03 6.18 12.12
N TYR A 82 7.21 7.18 12.44
CA TYR A 82 6.58 8.07 11.46
C TYR A 82 7.56 8.83 10.56
N ALA A 83 8.81 8.97 10.94
CA ALA A 83 9.85 9.64 10.16
C ALA A 83 10.72 8.66 9.33
N ALA A 84 10.40 7.36 9.36
CA ALA A 84 11.10 6.36 8.57
C ALA A 84 10.38 6.08 7.24
N ASP A 85 11.15 5.63 6.26
CA ASP A 85 10.64 5.24 4.96
C ASP A 85 9.63 4.09 5.08
N GLY A 86 8.53 4.20 4.32
CA GLY A 86 7.49 3.19 4.22
C GLY A 86 7.83 2.06 3.24
N ARG A 87 6.82 1.25 2.94
CA ARG A 87 6.96 0.13 1.99
C ARG A 87 5.75 0.03 1.06
N ILE A 88 6.00 -0.49 -0.13
CA ILE A 88 5.00 -1.11 -0.99
C ILE A 88 5.20 -2.63 -0.88
N ALA A 89 4.13 -3.38 -0.60
CA ALA A 89 4.14 -4.81 -0.77
C ALA A 89 3.32 -5.20 -2.00
N LEU A 90 3.96 -5.88 -2.94
CA LEU A 90 3.39 -6.34 -4.21
C LEU A 90 3.07 -7.83 -4.12
N PHE A 91 1.87 -8.21 -4.54
CA PHE A 91 1.36 -9.57 -4.48
C PHE A 91 0.78 -10.04 -5.82
N THR A 92 0.85 -11.34 -6.07
CA THR A 92 0.01 -12.03 -7.05
C THR A 92 -1.36 -12.32 -6.46
N CYS A 93 -2.43 -12.03 -7.22
CA CYS A 93 -3.81 -12.37 -6.85
C CYS A 93 -4.11 -13.82 -7.24
N ASN A 94 -4.46 -14.67 -6.28
CA ASN A 94 -4.90 -16.04 -6.53
C ASN A 94 -6.43 -16.11 -6.73
N ALA A 95 -6.90 -17.12 -7.46
CA ALA A 95 -8.32 -17.28 -7.78
C ALA A 95 -9.22 -17.52 -6.54
N ASP A 96 -8.64 -18.03 -5.46
CA ASP A 96 -9.30 -18.31 -4.19
C ASP A 96 -9.28 -17.11 -3.21
N GLY A 97 -8.84 -15.94 -3.67
CA GLY A 97 -8.77 -14.71 -2.88
C GLY A 97 -7.51 -14.58 -2.02
N THR A 98 -6.67 -15.60 -1.94
CA THR A 98 -5.38 -15.51 -1.27
C THR A 98 -4.39 -14.66 -2.08
N LEU A 99 -3.35 -14.16 -1.41
CA LEU A 99 -2.29 -13.36 -2.01
C LEU A 99 -0.93 -14.05 -1.82
N SER A 100 -0.10 -14.03 -2.85
CA SER A 100 1.28 -14.49 -2.79
C SER A 100 2.22 -13.30 -2.88
N LEU A 101 3.02 -13.03 -1.84
CA LEU A 101 3.99 -11.93 -1.83
C LEU A 101 5.02 -12.13 -2.94
N GLU A 102 5.11 -11.15 -3.85
CA GLU A 102 6.11 -11.13 -4.93
C GLU A 102 7.36 -10.36 -4.47
N LYS A 103 7.15 -9.13 -4.00
CA LYS A 103 8.24 -8.22 -3.66
C LYS A 103 7.83 -7.10 -2.72
N ILE A 104 8.83 -6.55 -2.01
CA ILE A 104 8.70 -5.35 -1.20
C ILE A 104 9.62 -4.27 -1.79
N TYR A 105 9.11 -3.04 -1.90
CA TYR A 105 9.85 -1.86 -2.33
C TYR A 105 9.83 -0.80 -1.23
N GLU A 106 10.95 -0.10 -1.05
CA GLU A 106 11.03 1.05 -0.15
C GLU A 106 10.39 2.27 -0.80
N THR A 107 9.59 3.02 -0.02
CA THR A 107 8.96 4.27 -0.44
C THR A 107 9.60 5.47 0.27
N GLY A 108 9.08 6.68 0.03
CA GLY A 108 9.29 7.80 0.94
C GLY A 108 8.56 7.62 2.26
N VAL A 109 8.58 8.68 3.08
CA VAL A 109 8.01 8.67 4.43
C VAL A 109 6.49 8.80 4.35
N GLN A 110 5.76 7.94 5.07
CA GLN A 110 4.31 7.96 5.20
C GLN A 110 3.57 7.85 3.85
N PRO A 111 3.77 6.75 3.07
CA PRO A 111 2.97 6.53 1.88
C PRO A 111 1.48 6.41 2.27
N ASP A 112 0.62 7.28 1.69
CA ASP A 112 -0.81 7.30 2.00
C ASP A 112 -1.64 6.64 0.89
N MET A 113 -1.39 6.99 -0.35
CA MET A 113 -2.10 6.44 -1.49
C MET A 113 -1.15 5.64 -2.40
N ILE A 114 -1.66 4.53 -2.96
CA ILE A 114 -0.96 3.74 -3.96
C ILE A 114 -1.84 3.52 -5.18
N THR A 115 -1.23 3.53 -6.37
CA THR A 115 -1.92 3.20 -7.62
C THR A 115 -0.99 2.55 -8.64
N PHE A 116 -1.54 1.66 -9.48
CA PHE A 116 -0.87 1.24 -10.72
C PHE A 116 -1.07 2.30 -11.81
N THR A 117 -0.11 2.43 -12.72
CA THR A 117 -0.37 3.09 -14.01
C THR A 117 -1.37 2.27 -14.81
N PRO A 118 -2.16 2.90 -15.73
CA PRO A 118 -3.19 2.18 -16.51
C PRO A 118 -2.64 1.01 -17.33
N ASP A 119 -1.38 1.08 -17.74
CA ASP A 119 -0.69 -0.01 -18.46
C ASP A 119 -0.12 -1.09 -17.52
N GLY A 120 -0.26 -0.93 -16.19
CA GLY A 120 0.26 -1.84 -15.18
C GLY A 120 1.78 -1.89 -15.07
N SER A 121 2.51 -0.98 -15.77
CA SER A 121 3.98 -1.02 -15.82
C SER A 121 4.66 -0.43 -14.58
N LYS A 122 3.95 0.44 -13.85
CA LYS A 122 4.50 1.14 -12.68
C LYS A 122 3.52 1.15 -11.51
N LEU A 123 4.10 1.28 -10.31
CA LEU A 123 3.39 1.64 -9.07
C LEU A 123 3.84 3.04 -8.64
N LEU A 124 2.90 3.83 -8.14
CA LEU A 124 3.16 5.14 -7.58
C LEU A 124 2.57 5.21 -6.18
N THR A 125 3.30 5.86 -5.25
CA THR A 125 2.75 6.29 -3.96
C THR A 125 2.88 7.79 -3.79
N ALA A 126 1.89 8.39 -3.11
CA ALA A 126 2.02 9.71 -2.53
C ALA A 126 2.54 9.54 -1.10
N ASP A 127 3.75 10.03 -0.85
CA ASP A 127 4.43 9.93 0.45
C ASP A 127 4.30 11.29 1.14
N GLU A 128 3.47 11.36 2.19
CA GLU A 128 3.06 12.65 2.77
C GLU A 128 4.18 13.37 3.50
N GLY A 129 5.05 12.64 4.20
CA GLY A 129 6.13 13.25 4.99
C GLY A 129 5.61 14.20 6.08
N GLU A 130 4.47 13.91 6.70
CA GLU A 130 3.81 14.80 7.63
C GLU A 130 4.57 14.89 8.98
N PRO A 131 4.83 16.12 9.51
CA PRO A 131 5.45 16.29 10.82
C PRO A 131 4.42 16.05 11.95
N ARG A 132 4.45 14.88 12.56
CA ARG A 132 3.48 14.49 13.61
C ARG A 132 3.74 15.10 14.98
N GLU A 133 4.90 15.72 15.18
CA GLU A 133 5.24 16.44 16.43
C GLU A 133 4.95 17.95 16.34
N GLY A 134 4.28 18.38 15.25
CA GLY A 134 3.95 19.78 14.98
C GLY A 134 5.06 20.50 14.23
N TYR A 135 4.82 21.79 13.93
CA TYR A 135 5.66 22.64 13.06
C TYR A 135 6.59 23.57 13.84
N SER A 136 6.92 23.24 15.09
CA SER A 136 7.83 24.07 15.88
C SER A 136 9.28 23.91 15.40
N LYS A 137 10.09 24.97 15.62
CA LYS A 137 11.51 24.94 15.23
C LYS A 137 12.23 23.76 15.91
N GLY A 138 12.78 22.85 15.13
CA GLY A 138 13.49 21.66 15.58
C GLY A 138 12.64 20.39 15.64
N SER A 139 11.34 20.47 15.32
CA SER A 139 10.53 19.26 15.06
C SER A 139 11.05 18.51 13.82
N THR A 140 10.87 17.19 13.84
CA THR A 140 11.14 16.37 12.66
C THR A 140 10.07 16.64 11.60
N ASP A 141 10.51 17.09 10.44
CA ASP A 141 9.69 17.40 9.27
C ASP A 141 10.20 16.57 8.09
N PRO A 142 9.68 15.35 7.91
CA PRO A 142 10.12 14.50 6.81
C PRO A 142 9.70 15.09 5.46
N GLN A 143 10.47 14.78 4.42
CA GLN A 143 10.18 15.26 3.08
C GLN A 143 9.01 14.49 2.45
N GLY A 144 8.02 15.21 1.92
CA GLY A 144 6.99 14.65 1.03
C GLY A 144 7.57 14.30 -0.34
N THR A 145 7.23 13.14 -0.87
CA THR A 145 7.72 12.63 -2.15
C THR A 145 6.64 11.90 -2.93
N VAL A 146 6.93 11.61 -4.20
CA VAL A 146 6.19 10.60 -4.97
C VAL A 146 7.16 9.47 -5.28
N THR A 147 6.90 8.28 -4.72
CA THR A 147 7.68 7.10 -5.09
C THR A 147 7.14 6.50 -6.38
N ILE A 148 8.02 6.15 -7.29
CA ILE A 148 7.72 5.53 -8.59
C ILE A 148 8.51 4.23 -8.67
N VAL A 149 7.80 3.10 -8.73
CA VAL A 149 8.39 1.78 -8.98
C VAL A 149 8.15 1.39 -10.42
N ASP A 150 9.21 1.18 -11.19
CA ASP A 150 9.13 0.60 -12.54
C ASP A 150 9.26 -0.92 -12.42
N LEU A 151 8.17 -1.63 -12.68
CA LEU A 151 8.08 -3.07 -12.47
C LEU A 151 8.86 -3.89 -13.51
N ALA A 152 9.14 -3.30 -14.68
CA ALA A 152 9.88 -3.99 -15.73
C ALA A 152 11.40 -3.94 -15.49
N SER A 153 11.91 -2.80 -15.07
CA SER A 153 13.34 -2.61 -14.74
C SER A 153 13.66 -2.90 -13.26
N ASP A 154 12.63 -3.09 -12.44
CA ASP A 154 12.75 -3.34 -11.01
C ASP A 154 13.47 -2.20 -10.27
N THR A 155 13.18 -0.95 -10.65
CA THR A 155 13.82 0.24 -10.10
C THR A 155 12.84 1.12 -9.34
N VAL A 156 13.32 1.75 -8.27
CA VAL A 156 12.58 2.73 -7.46
C VAL A 156 13.20 4.11 -7.67
N THR A 157 12.35 5.10 -7.93
CA THR A 157 12.72 6.51 -8.01
C THR A 157 11.81 7.33 -7.11
N LYS A 158 12.37 8.26 -6.34
CA LYS A 158 11.61 9.22 -5.52
C LYS A 158 11.68 10.59 -6.20
N ALA A 159 10.54 11.14 -6.58
CA ALA A 159 10.42 12.52 -7.05
C ALA A 159 10.11 13.42 -5.86
N ASP A 160 10.93 14.44 -5.64
CA ASP A 160 10.77 15.40 -4.56
C ASP A 160 10.39 16.79 -5.07
N PHE A 161 10.14 17.73 -4.16
CA PHE A 161 9.73 19.09 -4.45
C PHE A 161 10.79 20.12 -4.06
N THR A 162 12.02 19.71 -3.74
CA THR A 162 13.11 20.59 -3.27
C THR A 162 13.50 21.70 -4.25
N ALA A 163 13.25 21.50 -5.54
CA ALA A 163 13.46 22.53 -6.55
C ALA A 163 12.60 23.80 -6.33
N TYR A 164 11.51 23.68 -5.56
CA TYR A 164 10.57 24.77 -5.28
C TYR A 164 10.73 25.41 -3.89
N ASP A 165 11.63 24.90 -3.05
CA ASP A 165 11.83 25.38 -1.68
C ASP A 165 12.28 26.85 -1.61
N SER A 166 12.95 27.34 -2.64
CA SER A 166 13.41 28.74 -2.73
C SER A 166 12.30 29.73 -3.08
N GLU A 167 11.15 29.26 -3.54
CA GLU A 167 10.01 30.11 -3.94
C GLU A 167 8.98 30.29 -2.79
N ALA A 168 9.17 29.58 -1.68
CA ALA A 168 8.28 29.59 -0.53
C ALA A 168 8.51 30.75 0.46
N ASN A 169 9.29 31.78 0.11
CA ASN A 169 9.57 32.97 0.93
C ASN A 169 8.87 34.22 0.40
#